data_e4b6e162065375d6b99c26822f49b895
#
_entry.id   e4b6e162065375d6b99c26822f49b895
#
_cell.length_a   1.000
_cell.length_b   1.000
_cell.length_c   1.000
_cell.angle_alpha   90.00
_cell.angle_beta   90.00
_cell.angle_gamma   90.00
#
_symmetry.space_group_name_H-M   'P 1'
#
loop_
_entity.id
_entity.type
_entity.pdbx_description
1 polymer ?
#
loop_
_entity_poly.entity_id
_entity_poly.type
_entity_poly.pdbx_seq_one_letter_code
_entity_poly.pdbx_strand_id
1 'polypeptide(L)'
;MNRSDIVINNPKPGFQSKAYGLTGIVNLGNTCYMNSAIQALAHNPILVNYMISNKNDIYITLLKNATTILKDCEKFKLNNYNNIPIELKKKLISPNYNHTTLNTEEINIILNNTITVQLIRLFEHMWKQNCIVIPTSFRILFCEARDKFFYGYEHHDAEEAYTCILQKIQEELSEKKNIKFRMQNTSVMEFLTFTQNMREKISRANNITERDELLKLYYTKTNEMPKEALMMNSYSTMKRHYGENYSYVMEMFTGFQHSSLCCPDISCGYVSNKFEPFTHLALPMPMKSMSLNINDCLKEYFNDEVLDKNNSWNCEKCHHNVSAIKKLKLWTLPHVLVIQFKRFGLMRQYKDNRIVDFPMQNWDVSDLISGNQIEPNNNYKYRLQCVINHTGGLDHGHYYTYNLDISTNKWYSFNDKDVNQISPDRVVSSTAYLLFYIRQDLLSE
;
A
#
# COMPACT_ATOMS: atom_id res chain seq x y z
N MET A 1 -20.82 -24.63 -11.86
CA MET A 1 -21.01 -24.74 -10.39
C MET A 1 -20.92 -23.35 -9.83
N ASN A 2 -21.96 -22.85 -9.15
CA ASN A 2 -21.90 -21.56 -8.46
C ASN A 2 -20.84 -21.65 -7.36
N ARG A 3 -19.74 -20.93 -7.54
CA ARG A 3 -18.68 -20.80 -6.53
C ARG A 3 -19.14 -19.75 -5.50
N SER A 4 -20.00 -20.14 -4.58
CA SER A 4 -20.33 -19.34 -3.42
C SER A 4 -19.45 -19.79 -2.26
N ASP A 5 -18.86 -18.84 -1.54
CA ASP A 5 -18.19 -19.14 -0.29
C ASP A 5 -19.21 -19.76 0.67
N ILE A 6 -18.82 -20.85 1.32
CA ILE A 6 -19.70 -21.55 2.25
C ILE A 6 -19.64 -20.77 3.56
N VAL A 7 -20.77 -20.25 3.97
CA VAL A 7 -20.93 -19.58 5.28
C VAL A 7 -21.46 -20.62 6.27
N ILE A 8 -20.70 -20.89 7.31
CA ILE A 8 -21.12 -21.77 8.39
C ILE A 8 -21.66 -20.89 9.52
N ASN A 9 -22.98 -20.90 9.68
CA ASN A 9 -23.65 -20.22 10.79
C ASN A 9 -23.51 -21.06 12.07
N ASN A 10 -22.47 -20.82 12.84
CA ASN A 10 -22.31 -21.44 14.16
C ASN A 10 -21.89 -20.36 15.17
N PRO A 11 -22.83 -19.58 15.72
CA PRO A 11 -22.52 -18.68 16.82
C PRO A 11 -21.99 -19.49 18.00
N LYS A 12 -20.78 -19.23 18.47
CA LYS A 12 -20.28 -19.86 19.70
C LYS A 12 -21.25 -19.53 20.83
N PRO A 13 -21.72 -20.54 21.64
CA PRO A 13 -22.55 -20.28 22.81
C PRO A 13 -21.81 -19.35 23.77
N GLY A 14 -22.40 -18.21 24.08
CA GLY A 14 -21.85 -17.24 25.04
C GLY A 14 -21.44 -15.86 24.49
N PHE A 15 -21.40 -15.65 23.18
CA PHE A 15 -21.14 -14.33 22.63
C PHE A 15 -22.43 -13.50 22.47
N GLN A 16 -22.82 -12.81 23.53
CA GLN A 16 -23.90 -11.80 23.53
C GLN A 16 -23.29 -10.39 23.21
N SER A 17 -22.54 -10.22 22.15
CA SER A 17 -22.06 -8.89 21.77
C SER A 17 -22.81 -8.41 20.53
N LYS A 18 -23.26 -7.16 20.55
CA LYS A 18 -23.79 -6.46 19.36
C LYS A 18 -22.69 -6.13 18.34
N ALA A 19 -21.45 -6.58 18.56
CA ALA A 19 -20.34 -6.37 17.65
C ALA A 19 -20.48 -7.27 16.42
N TYR A 20 -20.58 -6.66 15.25
CA TYR A 20 -20.49 -7.33 13.97
C TYR A 20 -19.00 -7.41 13.55
N GLY A 21 -18.67 -8.32 12.62
CA GLY A 21 -17.30 -8.49 12.14
C GLY A 21 -16.46 -9.51 12.92
N LEU A 22 -17.01 -10.12 13.97
CA LEU A 22 -16.32 -11.19 14.73
C LEU A 22 -16.41 -12.53 13.98
N THR A 23 -15.86 -12.56 12.79
CA THR A 23 -15.94 -13.69 11.85
C THR A 23 -14.58 -14.33 11.67
N GLY A 24 -14.51 -15.65 11.96
CA GLY A 24 -13.32 -16.45 11.70
C GLY A 24 -13.20 -16.86 10.23
N ILE A 25 -12.00 -17.16 9.77
CA ILE A 25 -11.70 -17.63 8.42
C ILE A 25 -11.09 -19.03 8.51
N VAL A 26 -11.65 -20.01 7.78
CA VAL A 26 -11.10 -21.37 7.78
C VAL A 26 -9.72 -21.40 7.11
N ASN A 27 -8.78 -22.07 7.75
CA ASN A 27 -7.48 -22.37 7.14
C ASN A 27 -7.63 -23.50 6.11
N LEU A 28 -7.29 -23.21 4.86
CA LEU A 28 -7.44 -24.15 3.73
C LEU A 28 -6.12 -24.89 3.41
N GLY A 29 -5.27 -25.08 4.41
CA GLY A 29 -3.94 -25.67 4.31
C GLY A 29 -2.86 -24.59 4.19
N ASN A 30 -2.19 -24.31 5.31
CA ASN A 30 -1.14 -23.29 5.49
C ASN A 30 -1.52 -21.89 5.00
N THR A 31 -2.81 -21.51 5.00
CA THR A 31 -3.30 -20.20 4.52
C THR A 31 -3.45 -19.16 5.63
N CYS A 32 -2.83 -19.35 6.80
CA CYS A 32 -2.90 -18.40 7.92
C CYS A 32 -2.35 -17.00 7.52
N TYR A 33 -1.34 -16.92 6.67
CA TYR A 33 -0.79 -15.69 6.12
C TYR A 33 -1.83 -14.90 5.30
N MET A 34 -2.58 -15.60 4.43
CA MET A 34 -3.68 -15.04 3.63
C MET A 34 -4.85 -14.62 4.53
N ASN A 35 -5.26 -15.48 5.47
CA ASN A 35 -6.32 -15.20 6.42
C ASN A 35 -6.02 -13.95 7.25
N SER A 36 -4.78 -13.82 7.72
CA SER A 36 -4.33 -12.65 8.49
C SER A 36 -4.35 -11.37 7.64
N ALA A 37 -3.91 -11.42 6.39
CA ALA A 37 -4.01 -10.29 5.47
C ALA A 37 -5.47 -9.88 5.21
N ILE A 38 -6.37 -10.85 4.99
CA ILE A 38 -7.82 -10.59 4.82
C ILE A 38 -8.39 -9.96 6.11
N GLN A 39 -8.07 -10.48 7.29
CA GLN A 39 -8.56 -9.95 8.57
C GLN A 39 -8.09 -8.50 8.80
N ALA A 40 -6.84 -8.18 8.46
CA ALA A 40 -6.32 -6.82 8.58
C ALA A 40 -7.08 -5.84 7.65
N LEU A 41 -7.38 -6.25 6.42
CA LEU A 41 -8.16 -5.45 5.47
C LEU A 41 -9.65 -5.36 5.85
N ALA A 42 -10.24 -6.47 6.32
CA ALA A 42 -11.66 -6.54 6.72
C ALA A 42 -11.97 -5.72 7.98
N HIS A 43 -10.97 -5.42 8.80
CA HIS A 43 -11.13 -4.58 10.00
C HIS A 43 -10.62 -3.14 9.79
N ASN A 44 -10.31 -2.77 8.54
CA ASN A 44 -10.04 -1.39 8.18
C ASN A 44 -11.37 -0.68 7.83
N PRO A 45 -11.92 0.18 8.70
CA PRO A 45 -13.25 0.77 8.50
C PRO A 45 -13.32 1.65 7.27
N ILE A 46 -12.24 2.33 6.89
CA ILE A 46 -12.20 3.20 5.71
C ILE A 46 -12.32 2.35 4.44
N LEU A 47 -11.55 1.27 4.37
CA LEU A 47 -11.57 0.36 3.21
C LEU A 47 -12.91 -0.37 3.10
N VAL A 48 -13.41 -0.92 4.20
CA VAL A 48 -14.68 -1.66 4.23
C VAL A 48 -15.85 -0.75 3.85
N ASN A 49 -15.92 0.45 4.45
CA ASN A 49 -16.95 1.43 4.12
C ASN A 49 -16.89 1.82 2.64
N TYR A 50 -15.69 2.12 2.11
CA TYR A 50 -15.52 2.43 0.70
C TYR A 50 -16.02 1.29 -0.20
N MET A 51 -15.58 0.06 0.05
CA MET A 51 -15.92 -1.08 -0.80
C MET A 51 -17.40 -1.43 -0.79
N ILE A 52 -18.04 -1.37 0.38
CA ILE A 52 -19.46 -1.72 0.51
C ILE A 52 -20.34 -0.58 0.00
N SER A 53 -20.09 0.68 0.38
CA SER A 53 -20.91 1.81 0.02
C SER A 53 -20.82 2.18 -1.47
N ASN A 54 -19.65 1.97 -2.10
CA ASN A 54 -19.42 2.27 -3.51
C ASN A 54 -19.43 1.02 -4.40
N LYS A 55 -20.03 -0.08 -3.94
CA LYS A 55 -20.01 -1.38 -4.62
C LYS A 55 -20.43 -1.31 -6.09
N ASN A 56 -21.50 -0.56 -6.40
CA ASN A 56 -22.00 -0.44 -7.76
C ASN A 56 -21.01 0.29 -8.68
N ASP A 57 -20.40 1.37 -8.22
CA ASP A 57 -19.40 2.12 -8.97
C ASP A 57 -18.11 1.29 -9.17
N ILE A 58 -17.72 0.54 -8.15
CA ILE A 58 -16.63 -0.42 -8.22
C ILE A 58 -16.91 -1.47 -9.31
N TYR A 59 -18.11 -2.04 -9.35
CA TYR A 59 -18.50 -3.02 -10.37
C TYR A 59 -18.46 -2.43 -11.77
N ILE A 60 -18.95 -1.21 -11.95
CA ILE A 60 -18.87 -0.51 -13.24
C ILE A 60 -17.40 -0.31 -13.65
N THR A 61 -16.54 0.08 -12.73
CA THR A 61 -15.10 0.25 -13.00
C THR A 61 -14.45 -1.07 -13.39
N LEU A 62 -14.75 -2.17 -12.68
CA LEU A 62 -14.25 -3.50 -13.03
C LEU A 62 -14.70 -3.94 -14.43
N LEU A 63 -15.95 -3.68 -14.80
CA LEU A 63 -16.45 -4.00 -16.14
C LEU A 63 -15.76 -3.15 -17.21
N LYS A 64 -15.49 -1.86 -16.97
CA LYS A 64 -14.69 -1.02 -17.88
C LYS A 64 -13.27 -1.57 -18.05
N ASN A 65 -12.67 -2.07 -16.99
CA ASN A 65 -11.31 -2.59 -16.95
C ASN A 65 -11.21 -4.07 -17.34
N ALA A 66 -12.32 -4.74 -17.67
CA ALA A 66 -12.37 -6.18 -17.93
C ALA A 66 -11.37 -6.64 -19.00
N THR A 67 -11.10 -5.83 -20.03
CA THR A 67 -10.08 -6.14 -21.04
C THR A 67 -8.68 -6.24 -20.44
N THR A 68 -8.31 -5.32 -19.55
CA THR A 68 -6.99 -5.32 -18.88
C THR A 68 -6.89 -6.48 -17.91
N ILE A 69 -7.93 -6.70 -17.09
CA ILE A 69 -8.01 -7.81 -16.13
C ILE A 69 -7.83 -9.15 -16.84
N LEU A 70 -8.52 -9.36 -17.97
CA LEU A 70 -8.44 -10.62 -18.70
C LEU A 70 -7.16 -10.79 -19.52
N LYS A 71 -6.52 -9.72 -19.99
CA LYS A 71 -5.19 -9.80 -20.62
C LYS A 71 -4.14 -10.31 -19.64
N ASP A 72 -4.23 -9.91 -18.39
CA ASP A 72 -3.35 -10.45 -17.35
C ASP A 72 -3.62 -11.95 -17.13
N CYS A 73 -4.88 -12.36 -17.11
CA CYS A 73 -5.26 -13.76 -17.01
C CYS A 73 -4.74 -14.61 -18.20
N GLU A 74 -4.78 -14.06 -19.41
CA GLU A 74 -4.26 -14.74 -20.62
C GLU A 74 -2.75 -14.90 -20.58
N LYS A 75 -2.03 -13.84 -20.24
CA LYS A 75 -0.57 -13.82 -20.14
C LYS A 75 -0.05 -14.89 -19.19
N PHE A 76 -0.73 -15.14 -18.09
CA PHE A 76 -0.33 -16.10 -17.06
C PHE A 76 -0.95 -17.50 -17.25
N LYS A 77 -1.72 -17.75 -18.31
CA LYS A 77 -2.44 -19.02 -18.57
C LYS A 77 -3.20 -19.50 -17.33
N LEU A 78 -3.90 -18.59 -16.68
CA LEU A 78 -4.65 -18.89 -15.48
C LEU A 78 -5.77 -19.89 -15.77
N ASN A 79 -5.97 -20.88 -14.90
CA ASN A 79 -6.98 -21.93 -15.09
C ASN A 79 -8.39 -21.35 -15.27
N ASN A 80 -8.69 -20.22 -14.62
CA ASN A 80 -9.98 -19.55 -14.75
C ASN A 80 -10.20 -18.90 -16.11
N TYR A 81 -9.15 -18.48 -16.82
CA TYR A 81 -9.26 -17.92 -18.15
C TYR A 81 -9.82 -18.94 -19.15
N ASN A 82 -9.48 -20.22 -19.01
CA ASN A 82 -9.99 -21.28 -19.89
C ASN A 82 -11.51 -21.48 -19.74
N ASN A 83 -12.10 -21.08 -18.62
CA ASN A 83 -13.54 -21.17 -18.35
C ASN A 83 -14.33 -19.97 -18.91
N ILE A 84 -13.67 -18.94 -19.43
CA ILE A 84 -14.34 -17.80 -20.04
C ILE A 84 -14.77 -18.18 -21.47
N PRO A 85 -16.06 -18.00 -21.85
CA PRO A 85 -16.54 -18.31 -23.19
C PRO A 85 -15.74 -17.57 -24.27
N ILE A 86 -15.47 -18.27 -25.38
CA ILE A 86 -14.69 -17.72 -26.50
C ILE A 86 -15.32 -16.45 -27.05
N GLU A 87 -16.64 -16.41 -27.13
CA GLU A 87 -17.38 -15.23 -27.63
C GLU A 87 -17.19 -14.00 -26.70
N LEU A 88 -17.20 -14.21 -25.38
CA LEU A 88 -16.91 -13.16 -24.44
C LEU A 88 -15.45 -12.67 -24.57
N LYS A 89 -14.49 -13.59 -24.73
CA LYS A 89 -13.08 -13.22 -24.99
C LYS A 89 -12.95 -12.32 -26.22
N LYS A 90 -13.56 -12.72 -27.37
CA LYS A 90 -13.57 -11.91 -28.60
C LYS A 90 -14.15 -10.53 -28.37
N LYS A 91 -15.27 -10.44 -27.64
CA LYS A 91 -15.94 -9.20 -27.30
C LYS A 91 -15.04 -8.26 -26.49
N LEU A 92 -14.34 -8.80 -25.48
CA LEU A 92 -13.49 -8.03 -24.56
C LEU A 92 -12.21 -7.51 -25.21
N ILE A 93 -11.63 -8.19 -26.20
CA ILE A 93 -10.44 -7.75 -26.93
C ILE A 93 -10.77 -6.84 -28.11
N SER A 94 -12.06 -6.64 -28.42
CA SER A 94 -12.49 -5.76 -29.52
C SER A 94 -12.07 -4.32 -29.23
N PRO A 95 -11.54 -3.57 -30.23
CA PRO A 95 -11.30 -2.13 -30.10
C PRO A 95 -12.53 -1.32 -29.73
N ASN A 96 -13.72 -1.84 -30.08
CA ASN A 96 -15.02 -1.23 -29.80
C ASN A 96 -15.68 -1.78 -28.53
N TYR A 97 -14.89 -2.37 -27.61
CA TYR A 97 -15.43 -2.87 -26.36
C TYR A 97 -16.17 -1.80 -25.57
N ASN A 98 -17.42 -2.11 -25.23
CA ASN A 98 -18.25 -1.28 -24.40
C ASN A 98 -18.94 -2.14 -23.33
N HIS A 99 -18.65 -1.87 -22.06
CA HIS A 99 -19.19 -2.62 -20.91
C HIS A 99 -20.74 -2.58 -20.86
N THR A 100 -21.40 -1.56 -21.43
CA THR A 100 -22.86 -1.44 -21.44
C THR A 100 -23.54 -2.45 -22.35
N THR A 101 -22.79 -3.13 -23.22
CA THR A 101 -23.32 -4.15 -24.13
C THR A 101 -23.23 -5.59 -23.57
N LEU A 102 -22.74 -5.72 -22.34
CA LEU A 102 -22.64 -7.00 -21.66
C LEU A 102 -24.01 -7.46 -21.16
N ASN A 103 -24.31 -8.75 -21.33
CA ASN A 103 -25.48 -9.36 -20.70
C ASN A 103 -25.18 -9.78 -19.25
N THR A 104 -26.22 -10.19 -18.51
CA THR A 104 -26.11 -10.55 -17.10
C THR A 104 -25.14 -11.70 -16.83
N GLU A 105 -25.09 -12.69 -17.73
CA GLU A 105 -24.16 -13.83 -17.60
C GLU A 105 -22.72 -13.40 -17.79
N GLU A 106 -22.43 -12.59 -18.83
CA GLU A 106 -21.11 -12.03 -19.10
C GLU A 106 -20.62 -11.15 -17.95
N ILE A 107 -21.49 -10.31 -17.40
CA ILE A 107 -21.21 -9.49 -16.21
C ILE A 107 -20.80 -10.38 -15.04
N ASN A 108 -21.59 -11.41 -14.73
CA ASN A 108 -21.28 -12.33 -13.63
C ASN A 108 -19.96 -13.08 -13.83
N ILE A 109 -19.65 -13.49 -15.06
CA ILE A 109 -18.38 -14.14 -15.37
C ILE A 109 -17.21 -13.20 -15.07
N ILE A 110 -17.27 -11.96 -15.53
CA ILE A 110 -16.20 -10.96 -15.29
C ILE A 110 -16.03 -10.70 -13.78
N LEU A 111 -17.11 -10.34 -13.11
CA LEU A 111 -17.06 -9.97 -11.69
C LEU A 111 -16.60 -11.14 -10.80
N ASN A 112 -17.01 -12.37 -11.10
CA ASN A 112 -16.58 -13.54 -10.33
C ASN A 112 -15.09 -13.86 -10.46
N ASN A 113 -14.43 -13.34 -11.48
CA ASN A 113 -13.00 -13.54 -11.73
C ASN A 113 -12.13 -12.36 -11.26
N THR A 114 -12.63 -11.50 -10.38
CA THR A 114 -11.86 -10.39 -9.77
C THR A 114 -11.64 -10.60 -8.28
N ILE A 115 -10.44 -10.33 -7.80
CA ILE A 115 -10.09 -10.37 -6.36
C ILE A 115 -10.93 -9.35 -5.59
N THR A 116 -11.14 -8.16 -6.16
CA THR A 116 -11.92 -7.10 -5.54
C THR A 116 -13.34 -7.55 -5.21
N VAL A 117 -14.04 -8.22 -6.13
CA VAL A 117 -15.40 -8.72 -5.87
C VAL A 117 -15.42 -9.82 -4.83
N GLN A 118 -14.45 -10.73 -4.86
CA GLN A 118 -14.37 -11.78 -3.84
C GLN A 118 -14.12 -11.19 -2.44
N LEU A 119 -13.29 -10.14 -2.36
CA LEU A 119 -13.05 -9.45 -1.08
C LEU A 119 -14.29 -8.70 -0.60
N ILE A 120 -15.01 -7.99 -1.49
CA ILE A 120 -16.28 -7.33 -1.13
C ILE A 120 -17.28 -8.33 -0.58
N ARG A 121 -17.43 -9.49 -1.20
CA ARG A 121 -18.33 -10.56 -0.72
C ARG A 121 -17.92 -11.06 0.66
N LEU A 122 -16.62 -11.28 0.89
CA LEU A 122 -16.12 -11.65 2.20
C LEU A 122 -16.46 -10.58 3.25
N PHE A 123 -16.23 -9.30 2.94
CA PHE A 123 -16.57 -8.19 3.84
C PHE A 123 -18.07 -8.14 4.13
N GLU A 124 -18.93 -8.26 3.12
CA GLU A 124 -20.38 -8.29 3.31
C GLU A 124 -20.81 -9.44 4.24
N HIS A 125 -20.24 -10.64 4.09
CA HIS A 125 -20.53 -11.76 4.98
C HIS A 125 -20.00 -11.54 6.39
N MET A 126 -18.76 -11.07 6.53
CA MET A 126 -18.10 -10.87 7.82
C MET A 126 -18.78 -9.79 8.65
N TRP A 127 -19.32 -8.74 8.02
CA TRP A 127 -19.97 -7.62 8.72
C TRP A 127 -21.49 -7.75 8.83
N LYS A 128 -22.10 -8.70 8.14
CA LYS A 128 -23.54 -8.95 8.26
C LYS A 128 -23.91 -9.72 9.51
N GLN A 129 -23.07 -10.65 9.90
CA GLN A 129 -23.28 -11.53 11.09
C GLN A 129 -21.97 -12.14 11.53
N ASN A 130 -21.88 -12.48 12.83
CA ASN A 130 -20.73 -13.22 13.34
C ASN A 130 -20.83 -14.69 12.88
N CYS A 131 -19.87 -15.14 12.06
CA CYS A 131 -19.90 -16.46 11.44
C CYS A 131 -18.47 -17.01 11.27
N ILE A 132 -18.36 -18.14 10.60
CA ILE A 132 -17.09 -18.65 10.07
C ILE A 132 -17.25 -18.72 8.55
N VAL A 133 -16.28 -18.16 7.81
CA VAL A 133 -16.26 -18.20 6.35
C VAL A 133 -15.19 -19.13 5.82
N ILE A 134 -15.46 -19.76 4.68
CA ILE A 134 -14.50 -20.58 3.93
C ILE A 134 -14.15 -19.82 2.65
N PRO A 135 -12.96 -19.19 2.54
CA PRO A 135 -12.64 -18.27 1.43
C PRO A 135 -12.18 -19.01 0.18
N THR A 136 -12.91 -20.03 -0.27
CA THR A 136 -12.49 -20.89 -1.40
C THR A 136 -12.37 -20.12 -2.70
N SER A 137 -13.37 -19.30 -3.05
CA SER A 137 -13.37 -18.53 -4.28
C SER A 137 -12.27 -17.47 -4.28
N PHE A 138 -12.07 -16.81 -3.15
CA PHE A 138 -10.97 -15.86 -2.98
C PHE A 138 -9.62 -16.56 -3.13
N ARG A 139 -9.39 -17.69 -2.43
CA ARG A 139 -8.14 -18.44 -2.49
C ARG A 139 -7.77 -18.84 -3.90
N ILE A 140 -8.73 -19.31 -4.70
CA ILE A 140 -8.47 -19.74 -6.08
C ILE A 140 -7.87 -18.58 -6.90
N LEU A 141 -8.48 -17.39 -6.84
CA LEU A 141 -7.99 -16.24 -7.58
C LEU A 141 -6.67 -15.70 -6.99
N PHE A 142 -6.55 -15.70 -5.68
CA PHE A 142 -5.34 -15.25 -4.98
C PHE A 142 -4.13 -16.15 -5.31
N CYS A 143 -4.30 -17.47 -5.34
CA CYS A 143 -3.24 -18.40 -5.71
C CYS A 143 -2.81 -18.24 -7.18
N GLU A 144 -3.69 -17.78 -8.06
CA GLU A 144 -3.39 -17.51 -9.46
C GLU A 144 -2.72 -16.15 -9.67
N ALA A 145 -2.77 -15.26 -8.68
CA ALA A 145 -2.11 -13.96 -8.74
C ALA A 145 -0.57 -14.10 -8.67
N ARG A 146 0.14 -13.06 -9.14
CA ARG A 146 1.61 -12.97 -9.05
C ARG A 146 2.32 -14.24 -9.58
N ASP A 147 2.00 -14.63 -10.82
CA ASP A 147 2.65 -15.79 -11.48
C ASP A 147 2.53 -17.11 -10.70
N LYS A 148 1.44 -17.31 -10.00
CA LYS A 148 1.18 -18.50 -9.16
C LYS A 148 2.12 -18.62 -7.95
N PHE A 149 2.69 -17.52 -7.48
CA PHE A 149 3.58 -17.50 -6.32
C PHE A 149 2.96 -18.16 -5.08
N PHE A 150 1.65 -17.95 -4.85
CA PHE A 150 0.91 -18.55 -3.73
C PHE A 150 0.22 -19.88 -4.05
N TYR A 151 0.62 -20.52 -5.16
CA TYR A 151 0.04 -21.80 -5.55
C TYR A 151 0.60 -22.93 -4.69
N GLY A 152 -0.29 -23.84 -4.27
CA GLY A 152 0.09 -24.97 -3.41
C GLY A 152 -0.30 -24.79 -1.95
N TYR A 153 0.48 -25.40 -1.06
CA TYR A 153 0.24 -25.44 0.39
C TYR A 153 1.47 -25.02 1.18
N GLU A 154 2.36 -24.27 0.56
CA GLU A 154 3.56 -23.77 1.24
C GLU A 154 3.24 -22.61 2.18
N HIS A 155 4.12 -22.38 3.16
CA HIS A 155 4.05 -21.22 4.02
C HIS A 155 4.59 -20.00 3.25
N HIS A 156 3.86 -18.88 3.34
CA HIS A 156 4.27 -17.61 2.73
C HIS A 156 4.21 -16.48 3.75
N ASP A 157 4.78 -15.35 3.41
CA ASP A 157 4.78 -14.17 4.25
C ASP A 157 3.42 -13.43 4.18
N ALA A 158 2.90 -13.01 5.34
CA ALA A 158 1.66 -12.25 5.43
C ALA A 158 1.80 -10.84 4.84
N GLU A 159 3.00 -10.24 4.84
CA GLU A 159 3.28 -8.99 4.16
C GLU A 159 3.17 -9.16 2.65
N GLU A 160 3.76 -10.22 2.09
CA GLU A 160 3.65 -10.52 0.66
C GLU A 160 2.21 -10.76 0.24
N ALA A 161 1.42 -11.45 1.08
CA ALA A 161 -0.02 -11.66 0.83
C ALA A 161 -0.80 -10.34 0.87
N TYR A 162 -0.59 -9.52 1.88
CA TYR A 162 -1.20 -8.19 2.00
C TYR A 162 -0.87 -7.32 0.79
N THR A 163 0.40 -7.23 0.43
CA THR A 163 0.87 -6.44 -0.70
C THR A 163 0.29 -6.94 -2.02
N CYS A 164 0.24 -8.27 -2.23
CA CYS A 164 -0.37 -8.86 -3.42
C CYS A 164 -1.87 -8.54 -3.53
N ILE A 165 -2.63 -8.69 -2.44
CA ILE A 165 -4.07 -8.37 -2.42
C ILE A 165 -4.28 -6.88 -2.77
N LEU A 166 -3.53 -5.99 -2.11
CA LEU A 166 -3.64 -4.55 -2.31
C LEU A 166 -3.29 -4.16 -3.76
N GLN A 167 -2.22 -4.72 -4.30
CA GLN A 167 -1.81 -4.50 -5.68
C GLN A 167 -2.87 -4.97 -6.67
N LYS A 168 -3.48 -6.14 -6.45
CA LYS A 168 -4.53 -6.66 -7.34
C LYS A 168 -5.79 -5.78 -7.32
N ILE A 169 -6.23 -5.35 -6.14
CA ILE A 169 -7.36 -4.40 -6.03
C ILE A 169 -7.03 -3.11 -6.80
N GLN A 170 -5.81 -2.61 -6.65
CA GLN A 170 -5.35 -1.40 -7.32
C GLN A 170 -5.32 -1.57 -8.84
N GLU A 171 -4.78 -2.67 -9.36
CA GLU A 171 -4.76 -2.99 -10.80
C GLU A 171 -6.18 -3.11 -11.38
N GLU A 172 -7.08 -3.82 -10.67
CA GLU A 172 -8.46 -4.03 -11.08
C GLU A 172 -9.29 -2.72 -11.08
N LEU A 173 -9.02 -1.79 -10.16
CA LEU A 173 -9.74 -0.52 -10.01
C LEU A 173 -9.02 0.68 -10.64
N SER A 174 -7.92 0.45 -11.35
CA SER A 174 -7.09 1.51 -11.93
C SER A 174 -7.82 2.30 -13.02
N GLU A 175 -7.80 3.61 -12.91
CA GLU A 175 -8.32 4.54 -13.90
C GLU A 175 -7.32 5.66 -14.21
N LYS A 176 -7.28 6.11 -15.47
CA LYS A 176 -6.53 7.34 -15.81
C LYS A 176 -7.26 8.56 -15.32
N LYS A 177 -6.63 9.37 -14.48
CA LYS A 177 -7.22 10.62 -13.96
C LYS A 177 -6.29 11.82 -14.15
N ASN A 178 -6.89 12.96 -14.45
CA ASN A 178 -6.17 14.23 -14.46
C ASN A 178 -6.12 14.80 -13.05
N ILE A 179 -5.05 14.48 -12.33
CA ILE A 179 -4.84 14.92 -10.95
C ILE A 179 -4.49 16.40 -10.91
N LYS A 180 -5.22 17.15 -10.08
CA LYS A 180 -4.97 18.57 -9.81
C LYS A 180 -4.71 18.73 -8.31
N PHE A 181 -3.51 19.12 -7.94
CA PHE A 181 -3.19 19.49 -6.56
C PHE A 181 -3.67 20.92 -6.26
N ARG A 182 -4.29 21.14 -5.11
CA ARG A 182 -4.55 22.49 -4.60
C ARG A 182 -3.26 23.02 -3.98
N MET A 183 -2.54 23.84 -4.74
CA MET A 183 -1.36 24.53 -4.23
C MET A 183 -1.82 25.78 -3.47
N GLN A 184 -1.52 25.86 -2.17
CA GLN A 184 -1.82 27.04 -1.35
C GLN A 184 -0.62 27.99 -1.26
N ASN A 185 0.58 27.53 -1.62
CA ASN A 185 1.80 28.32 -1.55
C ASN A 185 1.99 29.15 -2.83
N THR A 186 1.89 30.47 -2.72
CA THR A 186 2.02 31.39 -3.85
C THR A 186 3.40 31.34 -4.51
N SER A 187 4.49 31.17 -3.75
CA SER A 187 5.85 31.10 -4.32
C SER A 187 6.06 29.84 -5.19
N VAL A 188 5.44 28.71 -4.78
CA VAL A 188 5.45 27.49 -5.60
C VAL A 188 4.63 27.66 -6.87
N MET A 189 3.50 28.37 -6.82
CA MET A 189 2.68 28.69 -7.98
C MET A 189 3.45 29.60 -8.97
N GLU A 190 4.13 30.62 -8.47
CA GLU A 190 4.98 31.49 -9.29
C GLU A 190 6.12 30.73 -9.95
N PHE A 191 6.79 29.85 -9.18
CA PHE A 191 7.86 29.01 -9.73
C PHE A 191 7.32 28.02 -10.77
N LEU A 192 6.14 27.43 -10.57
CA LEU A 192 5.48 26.57 -11.55
C LEU A 192 5.19 27.33 -12.86
N THR A 193 4.63 28.53 -12.75
CA THR A 193 4.34 29.40 -13.91
C THR A 193 5.62 29.75 -14.65
N PHE A 194 6.66 30.12 -13.92
CA PHE A 194 7.98 30.38 -14.50
C PHE A 194 8.52 29.15 -15.27
N THR A 195 8.47 27.97 -14.65
CA THR A 195 9.00 26.74 -15.27
C THR A 195 8.21 26.32 -16.50
N GLN A 196 6.88 26.51 -16.51
CA GLN A 196 6.05 26.24 -17.68
C GLN A 196 6.41 27.18 -18.85
N ASN A 197 6.49 28.49 -18.58
CA ASN A 197 6.88 29.49 -19.57
C ASN A 197 8.30 29.22 -20.13
N MET A 198 9.22 28.82 -19.25
CA MET A 198 10.60 28.49 -19.68
C MET A 198 10.62 27.25 -20.58
N ARG A 199 9.86 26.18 -20.25
CA ARG A 199 9.78 24.99 -21.10
C ARG A 199 9.24 25.31 -22.49
N GLU A 200 8.21 26.15 -22.58
CA GLU A 200 7.68 26.60 -23.87
C GLU A 200 8.71 27.40 -24.67
N LYS A 201 9.43 28.35 -24.05
CA LYS A 201 10.48 29.12 -24.69
C LYS A 201 11.62 28.22 -25.17
N ILE A 202 12.10 27.30 -24.31
CA ILE A 202 13.17 26.35 -24.67
C ILE A 202 12.75 25.45 -25.83
N SER A 203 11.47 25.01 -25.87
CA SER A 203 10.96 24.19 -26.97
C SER A 203 10.81 24.93 -28.29
N ARG A 204 10.67 26.26 -28.26
CA ARG A 204 10.55 27.15 -29.45
C ARG A 204 11.83 27.85 -29.81
N ALA A 205 12.94 27.60 -29.10
CA ALA A 205 14.23 28.25 -29.38
C ALA A 205 14.72 27.93 -30.81
N ASN A 206 15.11 28.97 -31.54
CA ASN A 206 15.46 28.88 -32.94
C ASN A 206 16.87 28.31 -33.19
N ASN A 207 17.76 28.39 -32.20
CA ASN A 207 19.15 27.93 -32.30
C ASN A 207 19.67 27.44 -30.94
N ILE A 208 20.83 26.80 -30.95
CA ILE A 208 21.48 26.22 -29.78
C ILE A 208 21.84 27.29 -28.74
N THR A 209 22.36 28.45 -29.19
CA THR A 209 22.80 29.55 -28.31
C THR A 209 21.62 30.09 -27.48
N GLU A 210 20.51 30.40 -28.12
CA GLU A 210 19.28 30.87 -27.47
C GLU A 210 18.76 29.83 -26.46
N ARG A 211 18.79 28.55 -26.84
CA ARG A 211 18.38 27.43 -25.95
C ARG A 211 19.28 27.36 -24.73
N ASP A 212 20.60 27.50 -24.90
CA ASP A 212 21.55 27.41 -23.78
C ASP A 212 21.42 28.60 -22.82
N GLU A 213 21.16 29.81 -23.33
CA GLU A 213 20.85 30.97 -22.49
C GLU A 213 19.59 30.78 -21.67
N LEU A 214 18.51 30.24 -22.27
CA LEU A 214 17.26 29.95 -21.58
C LEU A 214 17.45 28.85 -20.52
N LEU A 215 18.22 27.80 -20.82
CA LEU A 215 18.59 26.77 -19.86
C LEU A 215 19.39 27.34 -18.68
N LYS A 216 20.35 28.21 -18.95
CA LYS A 216 21.13 28.89 -17.91
C LYS A 216 20.23 29.71 -16.99
N LEU A 217 19.29 30.48 -17.55
CA LEU A 217 18.32 31.24 -16.76
C LEU A 217 17.41 30.30 -15.90
N TYR A 218 16.97 29.20 -16.50
CA TYR A 218 16.18 28.17 -15.77
C TYR A 218 16.94 27.60 -14.58
N TYR A 219 18.21 27.20 -14.78
CA TYR A 219 19.03 26.64 -13.70
C TYR A 219 19.36 27.67 -12.62
N THR A 220 19.66 28.94 -13.02
CA THR A 220 19.89 30.02 -12.07
C THR A 220 18.68 30.21 -11.16
N LYS A 221 17.46 30.29 -11.72
CA LYS A 221 16.25 30.47 -10.95
C LYS A 221 15.93 29.25 -10.06
N THR A 222 16.20 28.05 -10.56
CA THR A 222 16.05 26.81 -9.78
C THR A 222 16.98 26.79 -8.56
N ASN A 223 18.21 27.28 -8.70
CA ASN A 223 19.16 27.38 -7.59
C ASN A 223 18.80 28.49 -6.59
N GLU A 224 18.14 29.56 -7.02
CA GLU A 224 17.62 30.62 -6.14
C GLU A 224 16.39 30.16 -5.34
N MET A 225 15.61 29.21 -5.88
CA MET A 225 14.35 28.73 -5.31
C MET A 225 14.37 27.19 -5.09
N PRO A 226 15.32 26.67 -4.30
CA PRO A 226 15.52 25.20 -4.18
C PRO A 226 14.34 24.49 -3.49
N LYS A 227 13.65 25.15 -2.57
CA LYS A 227 12.47 24.59 -1.88
C LYS A 227 11.29 24.43 -2.83
N GLU A 228 11.01 25.46 -3.63
CA GLU A 228 9.97 25.47 -4.64
C GLU A 228 10.23 24.46 -5.74
N ALA A 229 11.50 24.37 -6.18
CA ALA A 229 11.94 23.36 -7.14
C ALA A 229 11.75 21.93 -6.62
N LEU A 230 12.08 21.68 -5.36
CA LEU A 230 11.88 20.39 -4.70
C LEU A 230 10.40 20.05 -4.62
N MET A 231 9.55 21.00 -4.19
CA MET A 231 8.10 20.82 -4.12
C MET A 231 7.49 20.55 -5.50
N MET A 232 7.91 21.30 -6.53
CA MET A 232 7.43 21.07 -7.89
C MET A 232 7.83 19.69 -8.42
N ASN A 233 9.03 19.20 -8.12
CA ASN A 233 9.47 17.86 -8.47
C ASN A 233 8.60 16.79 -7.77
N SER A 234 8.29 16.98 -6.49
CA SER A 234 7.40 16.08 -5.76
C SER A 234 6.00 16.06 -6.39
N TYR A 235 5.39 17.22 -6.65
CA TYR A 235 4.08 17.29 -7.31
C TYR A 235 4.06 16.63 -8.69
N SER A 236 5.11 16.82 -9.47
CA SER A 236 5.23 16.20 -10.79
C SER A 236 5.29 14.67 -10.70
N THR A 237 6.02 14.15 -9.71
CA THR A 237 6.13 12.71 -9.46
C THR A 237 4.81 12.12 -8.97
N MET A 238 4.17 12.76 -7.99
CA MET A 238 2.88 12.33 -7.45
C MET A 238 1.78 12.41 -8.52
N LYS A 239 1.77 13.49 -9.33
CA LYS A 239 0.82 13.65 -10.43
C LYS A 239 0.94 12.54 -11.47
N ARG A 240 2.17 12.16 -11.83
CA ARG A 240 2.41 11.05 -12.74
C ARG A 240 1.97 9.71 -12.13
N HIS A 241 2.35 9.46 -10.87
CA HIS A 241 2.01 8.24 -10.15
C HIS A 241 0.49 8.03 -10.07
N TYR A 242 -0.25 9.03 -9.57
CA TYR A 242 -1.69 8.95 -9.45
C TYR A 242 -2.44 9.13 -10.79
N GLY A 243 -1.86 9.83 -11.76
CA GLY A 243 -2.54 10.16 -13.01
C GLY A 243 -2.71 8.97 -13.96
N GLU A 244 -1.76 8.06 -13.96
CA GLU A 244 -1.76 6.91 -14.87
C GLU A 244 -2.60 5.74 -14.37
N ASN A 245 -2.61 5.51 -13.05
CA ASN A 245 -3.19 4.32 -12.43
C ASN A 245 -3.92 4.67 -11.11
N TYR A 246 -4.82 5.64 -11.15
CA TYR A 246 -5.52 6.07 -9.95
C TYR A 246 -6.55 5.04 -9.50
N SER A 247 -6.55 4.74 -8.20
CA SER A 247 -7.68 4.18 -7.48
C SER A 247 -7.75 4.82 -6.08
N TYR A 248 -8.93 4.90 -5.49
CA TYR A 248 -9.07 5.41 -4.12
C TYR A 248 -8.33 4.52 -3.10
N VAL A 249 -8.25 3.22 -3.38
CA VAL A 249 -7.46 2.29 -2.56
C VAL A 249 -5.97 2.63 -2.61
N MET A 250 -5.44 3.00 -3.78
CA MET A 250 -4.08 3.49 -3.91
C MET A 250 -3.84 4.74 -3.05
N GLU A 251 -4.74 5.73 -3.12
CA GLU A 251 -4.64 6.95 -2.33
C GLU A 251 -4.67 6.65 -0.82
N MET A 252 -5.51 5.70 -0.41
CA MET A 252 -5.67 5.30 0.99
C MET A 252 -4.39 4.71 1.60
N PHE A 253 -3.63 3.91 0.84
CA PHE A 253 -2.48 3.15 1.34
C PHE A 253 -1.12 3.68 0.87
N THR A 254 -1.07 4.69 -0.01
CA THR A 254 0.20 5.17 -0.56
C THR A 254 0.66 6.46 0.10
N GLY A 255 1.85 6.41 0.69
CA GLY A 255 2.64 7.57 1.06
C GLY A 255 3.80 7.79 0.11
N PHE A 256 4.50 8.90 0.26
CA PHE A 256 5.72 9.19 -0.48
C PHE A 256 6.88 9.46 0.48
N GLN A 257 8.05 8.94 0.12
CA GLN A 257 9.30 9.25 0.77
C GLN A 257 10.20 10.05 -0.18
N HIS A 258 10.99 10.94 0.41
CA HIS A 258 12.02 11.71 -0.28
C HIS A 258 13.36 11.07 -0.01
N SER A 259 14.02 10.60 -1.07
CA SER A 259 15.38 10.08 -1.05
C SER A 259 16.31 11.10 -1.71
N SER A 260 17.35 11.52 -1.00
CA SER A 260 18.38 12.41 -1.56
C SER A 260 19.75 11.74 -1.53
N LEU A 261 20.49 11.87 -2.63
CA LEU A 261 21.88 11.43 -2.77
C LEU A 261 22.77 12.68 -2.82
N CYS A 262 23.60 12.86 -1.80
CA CYS A 262 24.49 14.01 -1.68
C CYS A 262 25.90 13.61 -2.14
N CYS A 263 26.47 14.38 -3.10
CA CYS A 263 27.85 14.21 -3.47
C CYS A 263 28.76 14.64 -2.31
N PRO A 264 29.71 13.81 -1.88
CA PRO A 264 30.60 14.11 -0.77
C PRO A 264 31.68 15.15 -1.13
N ASP A 265 31.89 15.44 -2.43
CA ASP A 265 32.82 16.47 -2.87
C ASP A 265 32.22 17.87 -2.58
N ILE A 266 32.87 18.59 -1.67
CA ILE A 266 32.48 19.93 -1.24
C ILE A 266 32.42 20.91 -2.40
N SER A 267 33.32 20.76 -3.37
CA SER A 267 33.39 21.65 -4.58
C SER A 267 32.20 21.37 -5.52
N CYS A 268 31.64 20.18 -5.49
CA CYS A 268 30.51 19.76 -6.30
C CYS A 268 29.17 20.19 -5.69
N GLY A 269 28.91 19.83 -4.46
CA GLY A 269 27.69 20.15 -3.72
C GLY A 269 26.38 19.66 -4.37
N TYR A 270 26.45 18.73 -5.32
CA TYR A 270 25.26 18.27 -6.06
C TYR A 270 24.41 17.32 -5.20
N VAL A 271 23.10 17.53 -5.23
CA VAL A 271 22.11 16.70 -4.56
C VAL A 271 21.07 16.22 -5.56
N SER A 272 21.00 14.90 -5.75
CA SER A 272 19.95 14.27 -6.53
C SER A 272 18.75 13.95 -5.62
N ASN A 273 17.56 14.39 -6.01
CA ASN A 273 16.33 14.23 -5.24
C ASN A 273 15.34 13.33 -5.96
N LYS A 274 14.86 12.27 -5.29
CA LYS A 274 13.84 11.37 -5.80
C LYS A 274 12.68 11.27 -4.81
N PHE A 275 11.48 11.12 -5.36
CA PHE A 275 10.26 10.85 -4.57
C PHE A 275 9.75 9.48 -4.96
N GLU A 276 9.63 8.59 -3.98
CA GLU A 276 9.26 7.19 -4.19
C GLU A 276 8.00 6.87 -3.40
N PRO A 277 6.98 6.22 -4.02
CA PRO A 277 5.80 5.77 -3.30
C PRO A 277 6.14 4.59 -2.41
N PHE A 278 5.44 4.49 -1.28
CA PHE A 278 5.47 3.32 -0.39
C PHE A 278 4.06 2.97 0.07
N THR A 279 3.81 1.69 0.32
CA THR A 279 2.56 1.16 0.89
C THR A 279 2.76 0.59 2.28
N HIS A 280 4.00 0.39 2.70
CA HIS A 280 4.40 0.03 4.06
C HIS A 280 5.84 0.49 4.32
N LEU A 281 6.19 0.66 5.57
CA LEU A 281 7.56 0.96 6.01
C LEU A 281 8.16 -0.27 6.68
N ALA A 282 9.20 -0.86 6.07
CA ALA A 282 9.89 -2.03 6.60
C ALA A 282 11.03 -1.59 7.53
N LEU A 283 10.73 -1.46 8.83
CA LEU A 283 11.63 -0.91 9.82
C LEU A 283 12.69 -1.93 10.27
N PRO A 284 13.99 -1.60 10.23
CA PRO A 284 15.03 -2.41 10.82
C PRO A 284 14.90 -2.43 12.36
N MET A 285 15.36 -3.51 12.98
CA MET A 285 15.43 -3.61 14.44
C MET A 285 16.87 -3.38 14.88
N PRO A 286 17.19 -2.25 15.56
CA PRO A 286 18.56 -1.94 15.98
C PRO A 286 19.16 -3.02 16.87
N MET A 287 20.43 -3.37 16.65
CA MET A 287 21.12 -4.46 17.39
C MET A 287 21.50 -4.09 18.83
N LYS A 288 21.60 -2.81 19.14
CA LYS A 288 22.27 -2.30 20.36
C LYS A 288 21.41 -2.25 21.62
N SER A 289 20.10 -2.56 21.57
CA SER A 289 19.23 -2.44 22.73
C SER A 289 18.45 -3.73 23.02
N MET A 290 18.31 -4.06 24.29
CA MET A 290 17.47 -5.17 24.78
C MET A 290 15.98 -4.79 24.79
N SER A 291 15.68 -3.50 25.01
CA SER A 291 14.34 -2.92 24.92
C SER A 291 14.27 -1.96 23.75
N LEU A 292 13.30 -2.13 22.89
CA LEU A 292 13.09 -1.33 21.69
C LEU A 292 11.73 -0.65 21.73
N ASN A 293 11.66 0.53 21.17
CA ASN A 293 10.40 1.17 20.81
C ASN A 293 10.38 1.48 19.31
N ILE A 294 9.22 1.79 18.79
CA ILE A 294 9.04 2.06 17.35
C ILE A 294 9.91 3.25 16.87
N ASN A 295 10.17 4.24 17.74
CA ASN A 295 11.01 5.39 17.38
C ASN A 295 12.48 5.00 17.23
N ASP A 296 12.97 3.98 17.96
CA ASP A 296 14.32 3.44 17.77
C ASP A 296 14.44 2.81 16.38
N CYS A 297 13.42 2.06 15.95
CA CYS A 297 13.38 1.45 14.63
C CYS A 297 13.25 2.51 13.51
N LEU A 298 12.45 3.55 13.73
CA LEU A 298 12.32 4.67 12.79
C LEU A 298 13.61 5.47 12.67
N LYS A 299 14.28 5.72 13.79
CA LYS A 299 15.58 6.40 13.79
C LYS A 299 16.61 5.61 12.99
N GLU A 300 16.66 4.29 13.15
CA GLU A 300 17.52 3.43 12.36
C GLU A 300 17.16 3.43 10.88
N TYR A 301 15.85 3.44 10.55
CA TYR A 301 15.36 3.51 9.18
C TYR A 301 15.74 4.82 8.46
N PHE A 302 15.79 5.94 9.19
CA PHE A 302 16.13 7.26 8.65
C PHE A 302 17.59 7.66 8.86
N ASN A 303 18.44 6.76 9.37
CA ASN A 303 19.87 7.03 9.46
C ASN A 303 20.47 7.29 8.07
N ASP A 304 21.39 8.26 8.01
CA ASP A 304 22.16 8.54 6.81
C ASP A 304 22.98 7.30 6.42
N GLU A 305 22.85 6.87 5.16
CA GLU A 305 23.58 5.73 4.59
C GLU A 305 24.71 6.25 3.70
N VAL A 306 25.96 5.86 4.01
CA VAL A 306 27.09 6.12 3.11
C VAL A 306 27.20 4.95 2.14
N LEU A 307 27.03 5.23 0.84
CA LEU A 307 27.19 4.23 -0.20
C LEU A 307 28.66 3.82 -0.31
N ASP A 308 28.95 2.54 -0.16
CA ASP A 308 30.28 1.99 -0.25
C ASP A 308 30.82 1.97 -1.72
N LYS A 309 32.07 1.54 -1.90
CA LYS A 309 32.67 1.45 -3.23
C LYS A 309 31.94 0.50 -4.19
N ASN A 310 31.27 -0.53 -3.66
CA ASN A 310 30.55 -1.51 -4.47
C ASN A 310 29.19 -0.98 -4.94
N ASN A 311 28.63 -0.04 -4.17
CA ASN A 311 27.34 0.62 -4.44
C ASN A 311 27.54 2.11 -4.77
N SER A 312 28.71 2.50 -5.30
CA SER A 312 29.03 3.89 -5.59
C SER A 312 28.04 4.48 -6.60
N TRP A 313 27.69 5.75 -6.38
CA TRP A 313 26.80 6.50 -7.26
C TRP A 313 27.58 7.34 -8.26
N ASN A 314 27.19 7.29 -9.55
CA ASN A 314 27.74 8.19 -10.55
C ASN A 314 27.08 9.56 -10.42
N CYS A 315 27.85 10.55 -9.95
CA CYS A 315 27.36 11.90 -9.76
C CYS A 315 27.16 12.59 -11.12
N GLU A 316 25.95 13.06 -11.39
CA GLU A 316 25.58 13.70 -12.66
C GLU A 316 26.34 15.01 -12.94
N LYS A 317 26.89 15.66 -11.89
CA LYS A 317 27.66 16.91 -12.02
C LYS A 317 29.16 16.66 -12.10
N CYS A 318 29.71 15.75 -11.30
CA CYS A 318 31.13 15.39 -11.33
C CYS A 318 31.48 14.40 -12.46
N HIS A 319 30.49 13.65 -12.95
CA HIS A 319 30.65 12.60 -13.96
C HIS A 319 31.60 11.46 -13.54
N HIS A 320 31.72 11.19 -12.23
CA HIS A 320 32.48 10.05 -11.70
C HIS A 320 31.77 9.40 -10.51
N ASN A 321 32.17 8.18 -10.20
CA ASN A 321 31.59 7.40 -9.10
C ASN A 321 32.09 7.94 -7.76
N VAL A 322 31.14 8.21 -6.86
CA VAL A 322 31.41 8.73 -5.52
C VAL A 322 30.67 7.89 -4.45
N SER A 323 31.22 7.87 -3.26
CA SER A 323 30.54 7.31 -2.06
C SER A 323 29.53 8.34 -1.53
N ALA A 324 28.39 8.44 -2.21
CA ALA A 324 27.35 9.41 -1.86
C ALA A 324 26.75 9.13 -0.48
N ILE A 325 26.25 10.17 0.16
CA ILE A 325 25.45 10.07 1.38
C ILE A 325 23.99 10.06 0.96
N LYS A 326 23.30 8.94 1.24
CA LYS A 326 21.87 8.78 1.00
C LYS A 326 21.12 9.17 2.27
N LYS A 327 20.15 10.07 2.12
CA LYS A 327 19.25 10.50 3.19
C LYS A 327 17.82 10.18 2.79
N LEU A 328 17.06 9.66 3.74
CA LEU A 328 15.68 9.28 3.55
C LEU A 328 14.80 10.04 4.54
N LYS A 329 13.66 10.58 4.06
CA LYS A 329 12.65 11.26 4.90
C LYS A 329 11.25 10.97 4.38
N LEU A 330 10.25 10.98 5.24
CA LEU A 330 8.86 10.93 4.80
C LEU A 330 8.48 12.27 4.16
N TRP A 331 7.75 12.21 3.07
CA TRP A 331 7.23 13.37 2.36
C TRP A 331 5.74 13.54 2.54
N THR A 332 4.95 12.49 2.25
CA THR A 332 3.53 12.41 2.57
C THR A 332 3.21 11.10 3.25
N LEU A 333 2.15 11.09 4.05
CA LEU A 333 1.67 9.90 4.74
C LEU A 333 0.32 9.43 4.19
N PRO A 334 0.09 8.11 4.09
CA PRO A 334 -1.18 7.55 3.65
C PRO A 334 -2.26 7.70 4.72
N HIS A 335 -3.53 7.45 4.36
CA HIS A 335 -4.62 7.32 5.33
C HIS A 335 -4.41 6.12 6.26
N VAL A 336 -3.86 5.04 5.72
CA VAL A 336 -3.52 3.82 6.45
C VAL A 336 -2.02 3.60 6.36
N LEU A 337 -1.32 3.86 7.47
CA LEU A 337 0.13 3.66 7.57
C LEU A 337 0.41 2.24 8.07
N VAL A 338 1.10 1.45 7.25
CA VAL A 338 1.49 0.08 7.58
C VAL A 338 2.97 0.02 7.91
N ILE A 339 3.28 -0.58 9.04
CA ILE A 339 4.65 -0.76 9.54
C ILE A 339 4.98 -2.24 9.62
N GLN A 340 6.10 -2.64 9.03
CA GLN A 340 6.66 -3.98 9.16
C GLN A 340 7.90 -3.93 10.05
N PHE A 341 8.03 -4.82 11.02
CA PHE A 341 9.30 -5.05 11.72
C PHE A 341 10.12 -6.11 10.99
N LYS A 342 11.34 -5.76 10.56
CA LYS A 342 12.29 -6.70 9.92
C LYS A 342 12.88 -7.65 10.97
N ARG A 343 12.07 -8.61 11.42
CA ARG A 343 12.45 -9.58 12.47
C ARG A 343 13.38 -10.69 11.99
N PHE A 344 13.48 -10.90 10.70
CA PHE A 344 14.32 -11.95 10.11
C PHE A 344 15.65 -11.36 9.65
N GLY A 345 16.76 -11.86 10.21
CA GLY A 345 18.11 -11.41 9.88
C GLY A 345 18.50 -11.71 8.43
N LEU A 346 19.50 -10.97 7.91
CA LEU A 346 20.00 -11.12 6.54
C LEU A 346 20.40 -12.55 6.15
N MET A 347 20.89 -13.34 7.11
CA MET A 347 21.27 -14.74 6.91
C MET A 347 20.14 -15.73 7.20
N ARG A 348 18.91 -15.28 7.47
CA ARG A 348 17.73 -16.11 7.79
C ARG A 348 17.95 -17.19 8.87
N GLN A 349 18.96 -17.03 9.75
CA GLN A 349 19.29 -18.04 10.76
C GLN A 349 18.51 -17.89 12.06
N TYR A 350 17.97 -16.71 12.34
CA TYR A 350 17.21 -16.45 13.56
C TYR A 350 16.13 -15.40 13.34
N LYS A 351 15.08 -15.49 14.13
CA LYS A 351 14.03 -14.48 14.25
C LYS A 351 14.28 -13.62 15.48
N ASP A 352 14.24 -12.31 15.31
CA ASP A 352 14.32 -11.37 16.43
C ASP A 352 12.99 -11.34 17.19
N ASN A 353 12.98 -11.91 18.39
CA ASN A 353 11.80 -12.01 19.25
C ASN A 353 11.76 -10.92 20.34
N ARG A 354 12.59 -9.88 20.26
CA ARG A 354 12.50 -8.74 21.18
C ARG A 354 11.14 -8.05 21.04
N ILE A 355 10.64 -7.56 22.17
CA ILE A 355 9.44 -6.71 22.17
C ILE A 355 9.85 -5.34 21.64
N VAL A 356 9.08 -4.84 20.69
CA VAL A 356 9.13 -3.43 20.29
C VAL A 356 7.87 -2.78 20.85
N ASP A 357 8.06 -1.78 21.69
CA ASP A 357 6.96 -0.97 22.21
C ASP A 357 6.48 -0.01 21.13
N PHE A 358 5.16 0.10 20.98
CA PHE A 358 4.53 0.97 19.98
C PHE A 358 3.21 1.55 20.51
N PRO A 359 2.90 2.81 20.16
CA PRO A 359 1.68 3.48 20.62
C PRO A 359 0.44 2.86 19.97
N MET A 360 -0.59 2.62 20.77
CA MET A 360 -1.88 2.14 20.26
C MET A 360 -2.84 3.28 19.89
N GLN A 361 -2.65 4.48 20.46
CA GLN A 361 -3.51 5.64 20.23
C GLN A 361 -2.67 6.92 20.19
N ASN A 362 -3.19 7.94 19.52
CA ASN A 362 -2.60 9.28 19.48
C ASN A 362 -1.11 9.31 19.07
N TRP A 363 -0.71 8.40 18.19
CA TRP A 363 0.66 8.42 17.68
C TRP A 363 0.84 9.57 16.71
N ASP A 364 1.51 10.60 17.17
CA ASP A 364 1.84 11.77 16.37
C ASP A 364 3.16 11.53 15.62
N VAL A 365 3.08 11.55 14.29
CA VAL A 365 4.22 11.34 13.39
C VAL A 365 4.59 12.60 12.60
N SER A 366 4.10 13.77 13.03
CA SER A 366 4.34 15.04 12.35
C SER A 366 5.83 15.37 12.19
N ASP A 367 6.65 15.03 13.20
CA ASP A 367 8.09 15.28 13.19
C ASP A 367 8.87 14.43 12.17
N LEU A 368 8.27 13.36 11.67
CA LEU A 368 8.89 12.47 10.68
C LEU A 368 8.75 13.00 9.24
N ILE A 369 7.87 14.00 9.03
CA ILE A 369 7.51 14.49 7.70
C ILE A 369 8.33 15.72 7.36
N SER A 370 8.99 15.67 6.20
CA SER A 370 9.69 16.84 5.64
C SER A 370 8.85 17.66 4.67
N GLY A 371 7.70 17.13 4.25
CA GLY A 371 6.78 17.74 3.29
C GLY A 371 5.66 18.59 3.88
N ASN A 372 5.76 19.05 5.14
CA ASN A 372 4.72 19.80 5.89
C ASN A 372 4.08 20.97 5.13
N GLN A 373 4.74 21.45 4.07
CA GLN A 373 4.21 22.55 3.27
C GLN A 373 3.18 22.08 2.20
N ILE A 374 3.02 20.76 1.99
CA ILE A 374 2.07 20.21 1.03
C ILE A 374 0.66 20.19 1.61
N GLU A 375 0.56 19.86 2.90
CA GLU A 375 -0.70 19.78 3.64
C GLU A 375 -0.56 20.42 5.02
N PRO A 376 -0.50 21.75 5.12
CA PRO A 376 -0.15 22.45 6.37
C PRO A 376 -1.15 22.27 7.51
N ASN A 377 -2.36 21.79 7.23
CA ASN A 377 -3.44 21.61 8.22
C ASN A 377 -3.75 20.13 8.53
N ASN A 378 -2.94 19.17 8.06
CA ASN A 378 -3.21 17.78 8.34
C ASN A 378 -2.80 17.37 9.74
N ASN A 379 -3.73 16.68 10.40
CA ASN A 379 -3.47 16.03 11.68
C ASN A 379 -2.84 14.66 11.41
N TYR A 380 -1.54 14.52 11.67
CA TYR A 380 -0.80 13.28 11.47
C TYR A 380 -0.81 12.36 12.71
N LYS A 381 -1.93 12.36 13.43
CA LYS A 381 -2.15 11.43 14.53
C LYS A 381 -2.78 10.14 14.02
N TYR A 382 -2.20 9.06 14.44
CA TYR A 382 -2.62 7.72 14.05
C TYR A 382 -3.11 6.91 15.25
N ARG A 383 -4.02 5.98 14.98
CA ARG A 383 -4.52 4.99 15.92
C ARG A 383 -4.25 3.61 15.35
N LEU A 384 -3.72 2.71 16.17
CA LEU A 384 -3.53 1.32 15.81
C LEU A 384 -4.89 0.62 15.66
N GLN A 385 -5.08 -0.03 14.51
CA GLN A 385 -6.29 -0.75 14.18
C GLN A 385 -6.08 -2.26 14.17
N CYS A 386 -4.94 -2.72 13.65
CA CYS A 386 -4.63 -4.13 13.51
C CYS A 386 -3.16 -4.41 13.74
N VAL A 387 -2.88 -5.58 14.29
CA VAL A 387 -1.54 -6.18 14.38
C VAL A 387 -1.60 -7.57 13.77
N ILE A 388 -0.84 -7.81 12.70
CA ILE A 388 -0.55 -9.18 12.26
C ILE A 388 0.61 -9.69 13.08
N ASN A 389 0.41 -10.79 13.77
CA ASN A 389 1.39 -11.46 14.61
C ASN A 389 1.95 -12.68 13.88
N HIS A 390 3.22 -13.00 14.15
CA HIS A 390 3.86 -14.21 13.68
C HIS A 390 4.53 -14.98 14.82
N THR A 391 4.20 -16.24 14.99
CA THR A 391 4.87 -17.18 15.91
C THR A 391 5.67 -18.22 15.14
N GLY A 392 6.68 -18.82 15.77
CA GLY A 392 7.55 -19.81 15.13
C GLY A 392 8.75 -19.20 14.44
N GLY A 393 9.43 -20.00 13.60
CA GLY A 393 10.61 -19.62 12.83
C GLY A 393 10.28 -19.26 11.38
N LEU A 394 11.29 -19.33 10.51
CA LEU A 394 11.16 -19.02 9.08
C LEU A 394 10.40 -20.12 8.32
N ASP A 395 10.78 -21.37 8.57
CA ASP A 395 10.27 -22.50 7.78
C ASP A 395 8.93 -23.02 8.31
N HIS A 396 8.65 -22.78 9.60
CA HIS A 396 7.45 -23.23 10.28
C HIS A 396 6.96 -22.14 11.22
N GLY A 397 5.95 -21.43 10.78
CA GLY A 397 5.35 -20.34 11.54
C GLY A 397 3.83 -20.32 11.41
N HIS A 398 3.23 -19.48 12.22
CA HIS A 398 1.78 -19.28 12.19
C HIS A 398 1.45 -17.81 12.35
N TYR A 399 0.59 -17.31 11.46
CA TYR A 399 0.09 -15.94 11.48
C TYR A 399 -1.32 -15.88 12.08
N TYR A 400 -1.58 -14.84 12.84
CA TYR A 400 -2.86 -14.48 13.39
C TYR A 400 -2.94 -12.98 13.63
N THR A 401 -4.14 -12.42 13.84
CA THR A 401 -4.28 -10.97 13.99
C THR A 401 -4.90 -10.58 15.31
N TYR A 402 -4.53 -9.41 15.79
CA TYR A 402 -5.27 -8.65 16.78
C TYR A 402 -5.92 -7.46 16.10
N ASN A 403 -7.24 -7.34 16.19
CA ASN A 403 -7.98 -6.24 15.59
C ASN A 403 -8.78 -5.50 16.66
N LEU A 404 -8.81 -4.18 16.53
CA LEU A 404 -9.64 -3.32 17.35
C LEU A 404 -11.03 -3.23 16.74
N ASP A 405 -12.05 -3.58 17.50
CA ASP A 405 -13.42 -3.17 17.21
C ASP A 405 -13.62 -1.74 17.69
N ILE A 406 -13.68 -0.81 16.73
CA ILE A 406 -13.80 0.62 17.02
C ILE A 406 -15.11 0.94 17.74
N SER A 407 -16.19 0.24 17.40
CA SER A 407 -17.52 0.50 17.96
C SER A 407 -17.62 0.17 19.45
N THR A 408 -16.90 -0.85 19.90
CA THR A 408 -16.88 -1.29 21.30
C THR A 408 -15.58 -0.94 22.03
N ASN A 409 -14.58 -0.44 21.31
CA ASN A 409 -13.21 -0.19 21.81
C ASN A 409 -12.58 -1.43 22.46
N LYS A 410 -12.86 -2.61 21.92
CA LYS A 410 -12.33 -3.89 22.42
C LYS A 410 -11.41 -4.54 21.41
N TRP A 411 -10.39 -5.21 21.91
CA TRP A 411 -9.46 -5.98 21.09
C TRP A 411 -9.87 -7.44 20.99
N TYR A 412 -9.74 -8.00 19.78
CA TYR A 412 -10.03 -9.39 19.49
C TYR A 412 -8.87 -10.05 18.76
N SER A 413 -8.59 -11.31 19.12
CA SER A 413 -7.68 -12.20 18.41
C SER A 413 -8.45 -12.98 17.37
N PHE A 414 -7.98 -12.94 16.13
CA PHE A 414 -8.48 -13.75 15.02
C PHE A 414 -7.39 -14.74 14.64
N ASN A 415 -7.59 -15.98 15.00
CA ASN A 415 -6.67 -17.07 14.74
C ASN A 415 -7.38 -18.10 13.87
N ASP A 416 -7.27 -17.94 12.56
CA ASP A 416 -8.05 -18.66 11.56
C ASP A 416 -9.57 -18.60 11.87
N LYS A 417 -10.20 -19.74 12.16
CA LYS A 417 -11.64 -19.81 12.49
C LYS A 417 -11.97 -19.33 13.90
N ASP A 418 -10.98 -19.22 14.78
CA ASP A 418 -11.17 -18.91 16.18
C ASP A 418 -11.06 -17.41 16.46
N VAL A 419 -12.12 -16.85 17.07
CA VAL A 419 -12.18 -15.42 17.43
C VAL A 419 -12.41 -15.31 18.93
N ASN A 420 -11.52 -14.60 19.64
CA ASN A 420 -11.59 -14.42 21.08
C ASN A 420 -11.28 -12.98 21.47
N GLN A 421 -12.01 -12.44 22.44
CA GLN A 421 -11.65 -11.15 23.02
C GLN A 421 -10.34 -11.26 23.79
N ILE A 422 -9.49 -10.24 23.68
CA ILE A 422 -8.22 -10.17 24.39
C ILE A 422 -8.11 -8.87 25.18
N SER A 423 -7.26 -8.87 26.19
CA SER A 423 -6.93 -7.65 26.94
C SER A 423 -5.95 -6.77 26.11
N PRO A 424 -6.10 -5.43 26.14
CA PRO A 424 -5.25 -4.50 25.40
C PRO A 424 -3.74 -4.63 25.67
N ASP A 425 -3.35 -5.02 26.90
CA ASP A 425 -1.96 -5.24 27.31
C ASP A 425 -1.27 -6.38 26.54
N ARG A 426 -2.04 -7.26 25.90
CA ARG A 426 -1.51 -8.35 25.06
C ARG A 426 -1.18 -7.93 23.62
N VAL A 427 -1.61 -6.74 23.20
CA VAL A 427 -1.47 -6.28 21.81
C VAL A 427 0.00 -6.00 21.47
N VAL A 428 0.71 -5.33 22.39
CA VAL A 428 2.15 -5.11 22.26
C VAL A 428 2.89 -6.38 22.70
N SER A 429 3.51 -7.07 21.75
CA SER A 429 4.11 -8.38 22.02
C SER A 429 5.32 -8.65 21.13
N SER A 430 6.11 -9.67 21.49
CA SER A 430 7.25 -10.14 20.69
C SER A 430 6.85 -10.78 19.36
N THR A 431 5.57 -11.07 19.16
CA THR A 431 5.04 -11.65 17.93
C THR A 431 4.54 -10.62 16.93
N ALA A 432 4.39 -9.34 17.32
CA ALA A 432 3.95 -8.27 16.43
C ALA A 432 4.87 -8.16 15.21
N TYR A 433 4.29 -8.26 14.01
CA TYR A 433 5.03 -8.30 12.74
C TYR A 433 4.63 -7.17 11.79
N LEU A 434 3.32 -7.01 11.50
CA LEU A 434 2.79 -5.89 10.75
C LEU A 434 1.81 -5.10 11.62
N LEU A 435 1.95 -3.79 11.63
CA LEU A 435 1.08 -2.86 12.35
C LEU A 435 0.31 -2.02 11.34
N PHE A 436 -0.99 -1.93 11.49
CA PHE A 436 -1.86 -1.11 10.65
C PHE A 436 -2.40 0.05 11.46
N TYR A 437 -1.98 1.25 11.11
CA TYR A 437 -2.39 2.48 11.75
C TYR A 437 -3.33 3.26 10.84
N ILE A 438 -4.43 3.77 11.37
CA ILE A 438 -5.37 4.62 10.65
C ILE A 438 -5.26 6.04 11.18
N ARG A 439 -5.25 7.01 10.27
CA ARG A 439 -5.23 8.43 10.59
C ARG A 439 -6.52 8.80 11.34
N GLN A 440 -6.40 9.42 12.52
CA GLN A 440 -7.51 9.60 13.45
C GLN A 440 -8.61 10.55 12.96
N ASP A 441 -8.26 11.56 12.17
CA ASP A 441 -9.23 12.49 11.59
C ASP A 441 -10.20 11.85 10.57
N LEU A 442 -9.88 10.63 10.11
CA LEU A 442 -10.72 9.84 9.21
C LEU A 442 -11.61 8.83 9.95
N LEU A 443 -11.41 8.67 11.24
CA LEU A 443 -12.25 7.88 12.11
C LEU A 443 -13.28 8.83 12.74
N SER A 444 -14.33 9.19 11.97
CA SER A 444 -15.44 10.01 12.53
C SER A 444 -16.02 9.34 13.76
N GLU A 445 -16.28 10.14 14.80
CA GLU A 445 -16.97 9.75 16.02
C GLU A 445 -18.38 9.20 15.76
#